data_3b6df2477a01ebcfdd8a5718e143bfb3
#
_entry.id   3b6df2477a01ebcfdd8a5718e143bfb3
#
_cell.length_a   1.000
_cell.length_b   1.000
_cell.length_c   1.000
_cell.angle_alpha   90.00
_cell.angle_beta   90.00
_cell.angle_gamma   90.00
#
_symmetry.space_group_name_H-M   'P 1'
#
loop_
_entity.id
_entity.type
_entity.pdbx_description
1 polymer ?
#
loop_
_entity_poly.entity_id
_entity_poly.type
_entity_poly.pdbx_seq_one_letter_code
_entity_poly.pdbx_strand_id
1 'polypeptide(L)'
;MHIPFLSWRRGWPLALLALLPLLVLWWWPRRPAADAAAWQETRQFAAPERLPVAGGNVPAVTFDSTRLRGVSWVGSDSITAAELEPLCQTHVSWIAQTPFGWQAGAAAPAVRMHTARPGGRGGLWGESDAGLVYTARLARQRRIHTLLKPHLWVLGNNSWPGDINMNSAADWDAWFASYSIFMLHYAQLAETAHFDGLCIGTELLHATEPVHEKAWRGLIKQIRRLYHGPLTYAANWSGEYQQIRFWDALDYVGVQAYFPLSSAASPPLDTLLRGWQPHLRALAAWQKKINKPIVFTEIGYKTTPDAAARPWEWPEYLATLDTPDEATQARCYEAMFRACWGLPWLKGMFIWKWYPGLKADGPARRHADFTPQHKPAEAVLARWYGH
;
A
#
# COMPACT_ATOMS: atom_id res chain seq x y z
N MET A 1 -10.69 9.77 68.42
CA MET A 1 -10.08 8.84 69.41
C MET A 1 -9.03 8.02 68.70
N HIS A 2 -7.81 8.32 69.00
CA HIS A 2 -6.53 7.73 68.86
C HIS A 2 -6.29 6.42 68.07
N ILE A 3 -5.33 6.54 67.21
CA ILE A 3 -4.33 5.65 66.60
C ILE A 3 -3.78 4.57 67.58
N PRO A 4 -3.17 3.40 67.17
CA PRO A 4 -1.83 3.49 66.56
C PRO A 4 -1.44 2.46 65.47
N PHE A 5 -0.43 2.87 64.73
CA PHE A 5 0.58 2.13 63.99
C PHE A 5 1.05 0.80 64.60
N LEU A 6 1.31 -0.18 63.73
CA LEU A 6 2.39 -1.15 63.92
C LEU A 6 2.96 -1.62 62.58
N SER A 7 4.25 -1.31 62.42
CA SER A 7 5.18 -1.72 61.39
C SER A 7 5.52 -3.22 61.51
N TRP A 8 5.59 -3.92 60.39
CA TRP A 8 6.49 -5.08 60.29
C TRP A 8 7.21 -5.12 58.96
N ARG A 9 8.52 -4.79 59.05
CA ARG A 9 9.54 -5.13 58.06
C ARG A 9 9.81 -6.62 58.12
N ARG A 10 9.81 -7.31 56.99
CA ARG A 10 10.73 -8.42 56.74
C ARG A 10 10.87 -8.57 55.22
N GLY A 11 12.12 -8.43 54.78
CA GLY A 11 12.57 -8.56 53.40
C GLY A 11 12.50 -10.00 52.89
N TRP A 12 12.24 -10.09 51.61
CA TRP A 12 12.50 -11.28 50.81
C TRP A 12 13.40 -10.89 49.65
N PRO A 13 14.28 -11.80 49.18
CA PRO A 13 15.45 -11.42 48.37
C PRO A 13 15.06 -11.20 46.92
N LEU A 14 15.59 -10.11 46.36
CA LEU A 14 15.68 -9.78 44.93
C LEU A 14 16.62 -10.78 44.23
N ALA A 15 16.16 -11.92 43.80
CA ALA A 15 17.00 -12.86 43.07
C ALA A 15 16.24 -13.87 42.20
N LEU A 16 15.11 -13.48 41.54
CA LEU A 16 14.43 -14.41 40.59
C LEU A 16 13.58 -13.71 39.52
N LEU A 17 13.95 -12.50 39.05
CA LEU A 17 13.24 -11.80 37.97
C LEU A 17 14.20 -11.33 36.85
N ALA A 18 15.32 -11.97 36.65
CA ALA A 18 16.30 -11.59 35.62
C ALA A 18 16.50 -12.64 34.50
N LEU A 19 15.60 -13.61 34.32
CA LEU A 19 15.79 -14.70 33.33
C LEU A 19 14.65 -14.91 32.32
N LEU A 20 13.71 -13.99 32.20
CA LEU A 20 12.60 -14.16 31.26
C LEU A 20 12.59 -13.27 29.99
N PRO A 21 13.52 -12.34 29.70
CA PRO A 21 13.56 -11.72 28.38
C PRO A 21 14.50 -12.39 27.36
N LEU A 22 15.18 -13.50 27.67
CA LEU A 22 16.19 -14.10 26.78
C LEU A 22 15.70 -15.29 25.94
N LEU A 23 14.47 -15.76 26.09
CA LEU A 23 13.97 -16.92 25.34
C LEU A 23 13.01 -16.58 24.18
N VAL A 24 12.55 -15.34 24.03
CA VAL A 24 11.70 -14.91 22.89
C VAL A 24 12.54 -14.43 21.70
N LEU A 25 13.84 -14.18 21.89
CA LEU A 25 14.76 -13.75 20.82
C LEU A 25 15.35 -14.90 20.00
N TRP A 26 14.99 -16.14 20.24
CA TRP A 26 15.67 -17.30 19.62
C TRP A 26 14.94 -17.92 18.44
N TRP A 27 13.78 -17.41 18.03
CA TRP A 27 13.01 -17.95 16.90
C TRP A 27 12.76 -16.99 15.74
N TRP A 28 13.41 -15.81 15.75
CA TRP A 28 13.54 -15.01 14.54
C TRP A 28 14.84 -15.45 13.85
N PRO A 29 14.82 -15.93 12.59
CA PRO A 29 16.07 -16.21 11.92
C PRO A 29 16.89 -14.92 11.91
N ARG A 30 17.96 -14.88 12.69
CA ARG A 30 18.95 -13.81 12.64
C ARG A 30 19.44 -13.75 11.21
N ARG A 31 18.95 -12.79 10.43
CA ARG A 31 19.60 -12.47 9.17
C ARG A 31 21.01 -12.02 9.55
N PRO A 32 22.07 -12.66 9.01
CA PRO A 32 23.42 -12.12 9.21
C PRO A 32 23.40 -10.70 8.68
N ALA A 33 24.00 -9.77 9.40
CA ALA A 33 24.26 -8.42 8.93
C ALA A 33 24.90 -8.57 7.55
N ALA A 34 24.18 -8.23 6.50
CA ALA A 34 24.73 -8.24 5.14
C ALA A 34 25.89 -7.26 5.16
N ASP A 35 27.07 -7.75 4.77
CA ASP A 35 28.28 -6.96 4.70
C ASP A 35 28.01 -5.62 4.01
N ALA A 36 28.19 -4.53 4.74
CA ALA A 36 28.03 -3.18 4.20
C ALA A 36 29.01 -2.90 3.05
N ALA A 37 30.06 -3.71 2.92
CA ALA A 37 31.07 -3.63 1.86
C ALA A 37 30.55 -4.14 0.50
N ALA A 38 29.54 -5.02 0.45
CA ALA A 38 29.02 -5.57 -0.79
C ALA A 38 28.12 -4.59 -1.59
N TRP A 39 27.85 -3.40 -1.05
CA TRP A 39 26.90 -2.44 -1.60
C TRP A 39 27.54 -1.21 -2.29
N GLN A 40 28.88 -1.18 -2.41
CA GLN A 40 29.60 -0.03 -3.00
C GLN A 40 29.76 -0.05 -4.52
N GLU A 41 29.27 -1.05 -5.24
CA GLU A 41 29.25 -1.00 -6.69
C GLU A 41 28.06 -0.16 -7.18
N THR A 42 28.30 1.13 -7.42
CA THR A 42 27.50 1.97 -8.31
C THR A 42 27.60 1.40 -9.73
N ARG A 43 26.78 0.42 -10.07
CA ARG A 43 26.59 0.03 -11.47
C ARG A 43 25.75 1.10 -12.14
N GLN A 44 26.31 1.72 -13.17
CA GLN A 44 25.52 2.45 -14.18
C GLN A 44 24.38 1.53 -14.63
N PHE A 45 23.15 2.00 -14.49
CA PHE A 45 21.97 1.27 -14.94
C PHE A 45 22.08 1.06 -16.43
N ALA A 46 22.27 -0.18 -16.89
CA ALA A 46 22.07 -0.51 -18.28
C ALA A 46 20.59 -0.20 -18.62
N ALA A 47 20.37 0.46 -19.75
CA ALA A 47 19.02 0.67 -20.25
C ALA A 47 18.30 -0.69 -20.31
N PRO A 48 17.01 -0.78 -19.88
CA PRO A 48 16.28 -2.03 -19.92
C PRO A 48 16.34 -2.60 -21.33
N GLU A 49 16.71 -3.87 -21.42
CA GLU A 49 16.76 -4.60 -22.68
C GLU A 49 15.40 -4.49 -23.37
N ARG A 50 15.38 -4.07 -24.64
CA ARG A 50 14.13 -3.92 -25.40
C ARG A 50 13.48 -5.29 -25.59
N LEU A 51 12.56 -5.64 -24.69
CA LEU A 51 11.76 -6.84 -24.86
C LEU A 51 10.80 -6.66 -26.05
N PRO A 52 10.64 -7.66 -26.92
CA PRO A 52 9.75 -7.54 -28.07
C PRO A 52 8.33 -7.30 -27.62
N VAL A 53 7.77 -6.14 -27.98
CA VAL A 53 6.39 -5.77 -27.73
C VAL A 53 5.51 -6.45 -28.77
N ALA A 54 4.76 -7.48 -28.37
CA ALA A 54 3.67 -7.98 -29.19
C ALA A 54 2.55 -6.93 -29.20
N GLY A 55 2.42 -6.20 -30.31
CA GLY A 55 1.44 -5.12 -30.45
C GLY A 55 0.02 -5.62 -30.43
N GLY A 56 -0.73 -5.23 -29.42
CA GLY A 56 -2.18 -5.13 -29.45
C GLY A 56 -2.54 -3.72 -29.03
N ASN A 57 -3.12 -2.93 -29.93
CA ASN A 57 -3.65 -1.62 -29.60
C ASN A 57 -4.82 -1.77 -28.63
N VAL A 58 -4.56 -1.62 -27.33
CA VAL A 58 -5.60 -1.33 -26.35
C VAL A 58 -5.79 0.19 -26.38
N PRO A 59 -7.00 0.73 -26.59
CA PRO A 59 -7.23 2.17 -26.59
C PRO A 59 -6.72 2.76 -25.27
N ALA A 60 -6.05 3.92 -25.35
CA ALA A 60 -5.68 4.67 -24.16
C ALA A 60 -6.93 4.89 -23.31
N VAL A 61 -6.86 4.52 -22.02
CA VAL A 61 -7.97 4.71 -21.10
C VAL A 61 -8.15 6.20 -20.88
N THR A 62 -9.21 6.74 -21.44
CA THR A 62 -9.71 8.04 -20.99
C THR A 62 -10.45 7.79 -19.67
N PHE A 63 -9.99 8.38 -18.58
CA PHE A 63 -10.55 8.23 -17.21
C PHE A 63 -12.02 8.68 -17.08
N ASP A 64 -12.73 8.90 -18.17
CA ASP A 64 -13.97 9.70 -18.22
C ASP A 64 -15.27 8.90 -18.13
N SER A 65 -15.30 7.58 -18.23
CA SER A 65 -16.58 6.88 -18.30
C SER A 65 -16.77 5.63 -17.44
N THR A 66 -15.71 4.99 -16.97
CA THR A 66 -15.83 3.77 -16.14
C THR A 66 -15.10 3.92 -14.81
N ARG A 67 -15.78 3.47 -13.73
CA ARG A 67 -15.13 3.44 -12.40
C ARG A 67 -13.97 2.44 -12.38
N LEU A 68 -12.88 2.82 -11.71
CA LEU A 68 -11.76 1.91 -11.48
C LEU A 68 -12.18 0.87 -10.42
N ARG A 69 -12.35 -0.36 -10.85
CA ARG A 69 -12.67 -1.53 -10.04
C ARG A 69 -11.36 -2.26 -9.77
N GLY A 70 -10.60 -1.75 -8.79
CA GLY A 70 -9.21 -2.12 -8.58
C GLY A 70 -8.97 -3.04 -7.39
N VAL A 71 -7.85 -3.77 -7.44
CA VAL A 71 -7.24 -4.45 -6.30
C VAL A 71 -5.74 -4.16 -6.27
N SER A 72 -5.16 -4.09 -5.07
CA SER A 72 -3.70 -4.07 -4.89
C SER A 72 -3.17 -5.48 -5.04
N TRP A 73 -2.36 -5.70 -6.07
CA TRP A 73 -1.82 -7.00 -6.46
C TRP A 73 -0.52 -7.29 -5.73
N VAL A 74 -0.49 -8.37 -4.97
CA VAL A 74 0.71 -8.80 -4.25
C VAL A 74 1.65 -9.51 -5.22
N GLY A 75 2.95 -9.19 -5.17
CA GLY A 75 3.97 -9.91 -5.93
C GLY A 75 4.03 -11.40 -5.53
N SER A 76 4.43 -12.24 -6.46
CA SER A 76 4.62 -13.70 -6.28
C SER A 76 5.90 -14.17 -6.96
N ASP A 77 6.36 -15.38 -6.65
CA ASP A 77 7.57 -15.94 -7.27
C ASP A 77 7.34 -16.34 -8.73
N SER A 78 6.10 -16.53 -9.12
CA SER A 78 5.67 -16.80 -10.49
C SER A 78 4.22 -16.39 -10.67
N ILE A 79 3.78 -16.20 -11.89
CA ILE A 79 2.38 -15.97 -12.25
C ILE A 79 2.04 -16.65 -13.58
N THR A 80 0.83 -17.18 -13.64
CA THR A 80 0.22 -17.70 -14.86
C THR A 80 -1.08 -16.94 -15.17
N ALA A 81 -1.59 -17.15 -16.36
CA ALA A 81 -2.86 -16.58 -16.76
C ALA A 81 -4.05 -17.05 -15.92
N ALA A 82 -3.98 -18.26 -15.33
CA ALA A 82 -5.05 -18.81 -14.48
C ALA A 82 -5.23 -18.03 -13.17
N GLU A 83 -4.16 -17.43 -12.63
CA GLU A 83 -4.21 -16.69 -11.37
C GLU A 83 -4.93 -15.33 -11.51
N LEU A 84 -5.16 -14.87 -12.74
CA LEU A 84 -5.97 -13.68 -13.03
C LEU A 84 -7.46 -13.99 -13.22
N GLU A 85 -7.83 -15.27 -13.38
CA GLU A 85 -9.21 -15.67 -13.63
C GLU A 85 -10.19 -15.26 -12.50
N PRO A 86 -9.83 -15.42 -11.21
CA PRO A 86 -10.69 -14.94 -10.11
C PRO A 86 -10.97 -13.43 -10.17
N LEU A 87 -10.05 -12.62 -10.71
CA LEU A 87 -10.28 -11.18 -10.91
C LEU A 87 -11.40 -10.94 -11.94
N CYS A 88 -11.42 -11.71 -13.02
CA CYS A 88 -12.49 -11.60 -14.03
C CYS A 88 -13.85 -12.00 -13.42
N GLN A 89 -13.88 -13.05 -12.60
CA GLN A 89 -15.10 -13.52 -11.92
C GLN A 89 -15.63 -12.51 -10.89
N THR A 90 -14.75 -11.72 -10.28
CA THR A 90 -15.11 -10.64 -9.35
C THR A 90 -15.26 -9.28 -10.03
N HIS A 91 -15.26 -9.24 -11.36
CA HIS A 91 -15.41 -8.02 -12.19
C HIS A 91 -14.34 -6.95 -11.93
N VAL A 92 -13.18 -7.35 -11.42
CA VAL A 92 -12.03 -6.45 -11.27
C VAL A 92 -11.53 -6.05 -12.66
N SER A 93 -11.32 -4.74 -12.84
CA SER A 93 -10.83 -4.16 -14.10
C SER A 93 -9.46 -3.51 -13.99
N TRP A 94 -8.91 -3.41 -12.78
CA TRP A 94 -7.60 -2.82 -12.49
C TRP A 94 -6.83 -3.62 -11.46
N ILE A 95 -5.52 -3.73 -11.65
CA ILE A 95 -4.58 -4.15 -10.59
C ILE A 95 -3.55 -3.06 -10.35
N ALA A 96 -3.22 -2.79 -9.07
CA ALA A 96 -2.08 -1.97 -8.69
C ALA A 96 -0.92 -2.88 -8.33
N GLN A 97 0.17 -2.83 -9.11
CA GLN A 97 1.40 -3.57 -8.86
C GLN A 97 2.33 -2.71 -7.99
N THR A 98 2.82 -3.29 -6.88
CA THR A 98 3.52 -2.57 -5.82
C THR A 98 4.96 -3.06 -5.63
N PRO A 99 5.91 -2.71 -6.52
CA PRO A 99 7.31 -3.00 -6.28
C PRO A 99 7.84 -2.15 -5.14
N PHE A 100 8.82 -2.68 -4.38
CA PHE A 100 9.38 -2.00 -3.22
C PHE A 100 10.79 -1.47 -3.47
N GLY A 101 11.01 -0.19 -3.11
CA GLY A 101 12.33 0.34 -2.79
C GLY A 101 12.62 0.19 -1.31
N TRP A 102 13.88 0.34 -0.90
CA TRP A 102 14.34 0.15 0.47
C TRP A 102 15.11 1.35 0.97
N GLN A 103 14.84 1.73 2.20
CA GLN A 103 15.55 2.77 2.94
C GLN A 103 16.05 2.19 4.27
N ALA A 104 17.31 2.45 4.63
CA ALA A 104 17.96 1.83 5.79
C ALA A 104 17.40 2.27 7.15
N GLY A 105 16.67 3.37 7.18
CA GLY A 105 15.99 3.94 8.36
C GLY A 105 15.28 5.23 7.98
N ALA A 106 14.40 5.73 8.83
CA ALA A 106 13.58 6.90 8.55
C ALA A 106 14.39 8.17 8.19
N ALA A 107 15.57 8.35 8.74
CA ALA A 107 16.47 9.48 8.46
C ALA A 107 17.59 9.15 7.45
N ALA A 108 17.57 7.98 6.79
CA ALA A 108 18.60 7.62 5.82
C ALA A 108 18.29 8.21 4.45
N PRO A 109 19.16 9.04 3.83
CA PRO A 109 18.82 9.75 2.61
C PRO A 109 18.91 8.90 1.33
N ALA A 110 19.30 7.63 1.43
CA ALA A 110 19.48 6.75 0.28
C ALA A 110 18.30 5.79 0.10
N VAL A 111 17.56 5.94 -0.98
CA VAL A 111 16.58 4.98 -1.47
C VAL A 111 17.26 3.98 -2.39
N ARG A 112 17.03 2.70 -2.19
CA ARG A 112 17.62 1.61 -2.98
C ARG A 112 16.53 0.83 -3.68
N MET A 113 16.72 0.53 -4.95
CA MET A 113 15.83 -0.36 -5.68
C MET A 113 16.05 -1.81 -5.27
N HIS A 114 14.99 -2.59 -5.34
CA HIS A 114 15.08 -4.00 -5.17
C HIS A 114 15.62 -4.64 -6.48
N THR A 115 16.76 -5.30 -6.39
CA THR A 115 17.27 -6.12 -7.49
C THR A 115 16.91 -7.57 -7.21
N ALA A 116 15.73 -8.02 -7.64
CA ALA A 116 15.39 -9.43 -7.58
C ALA A 116 16.35 -10.20 -8.49
N ARG A 117 17.10 -11.14 -7.91
CA ARG A 117 17.84 -12.16 -8.67
C ARG A 117 17.01 -13.43 -8.65
N PRO A 118 16.80 -14.11 -9.79
CA PRO A 118 16.18 -15.43 -9.79
C PRO A 118 16.91 -16.36 -8.81
N GLY A 119 16.18 -16.89 -7.82
CA GLY A 119 16.75 -17.75 -6.76
C GLY A 119 17.58 -17.03 -5.68
N GLY A 120 17.62 -15.70 -5.64
CA GLY A 120 18.33 -14.88 -4.66
C GLY A 120 17.49 -14.56 -3.41
N ARG A 121 18.15 -14.25 -2.28
CA ARG A 121 17.52 -13.77 -1.03
C ARG A 121 17.02 -12.33 -1.14
N GLY A 122 16.23 -12.00 -2.15
CA GLY A 122 15.91 -10.60 -2.39
C GLY A 122 14.56 -10.39 -3.06
N GLY A 123 13.43 -10.47 -2.35
CA GLY A 123 12.09 -10.15 -2.82
C GLY A 123 11.49 -11.14 -3.82
N LEU A 124 10.22 -10.92 -4.11
CA LEU A 124 9.44 -11.78 -5.00
C LEU A 124 9.75 -11.43 -6.47
N TRP A 125 9.80 -12.42 -7.33
CA TRP A 125 10.00 -12.20 -8.77
C TRP A 125 8.96 -11.22 -9.35
N GLY A 126 7.70 -11.29 -8.90
CA GLY A 126 6.62 -10.41 -9.33
C GLY A 126 6.82 -8.91 -9.03
N GLU A 127 7.80 -8.57 -8.18
CA GLU A 127 8.19 -7.19 -7.86
C GLU A 127 9.40 -6.73 -8.70
N SER A 128 10.04 -7.63 -9.46
CA SER A 128 11.10 -7.28 -10.41
C SER A 128 10.53 -6.66 -11.68
N ASP A 129 11.34 -5.92 -12.43
CA ASP A 129 10.95 -5.36 -13.72
C ASP A 129 10.35 -6.43 -14.64
N ALA A 130 11.01 -7.59 -14.75
CA ALA A 130 10.54 -8.69 -15.57
C ALA A 130 9.17 -9.22 -15.11
N GLY A 131 8.98 -9.38 -13.80
CA GLY A 131 7.71 -9.84 -13.22
C GLY A 131 6.59 -8.81 -13.40
N LEU A 132 6.88 -7.53 -13.19
CA LEU A 132 5.95 -6.43 -13.39
C LEU A 132 5.47 -6.36 -14.85
N VAL A 133 6.39 -6.38 -15.80
CA VAL A 133 6.09 -6.37 -17.25
C VAL A 133 5.30 -7.60 -17.66
N TYR A 134 5.68 -8.77 -17.17
CA TYR A 134 5.00 -10.02 -17.49
C TYR A 134 3.56 -10.02 -16.94
N THR A 135 3.37 -9.60 -15.68
CA THR A 135 2.05 -9.47 -15.05
C THR A 135 1.17 -8.47 -15.80
N ALA A 136 1.70 -7.29 -16.16
CA ALA A 136 0.97 -6.29 -16.94
C ALA A 136 0.53 -6.83 -18.31
N ARG A 137 1.37 -7.61 -18.97
CA ARG A 137 1.02 -8.26 -20.25
C ARG A 137 -0.12 -9.27 -20.09
N LEU A 138 -0.07 -10.12 -19.06
CA LEU A 138 -1.14 -11.09 -18.78
C LEU A 138 -2.45 -10.39 -18.41
N ALA A 139 -2.40 -9.33 -17.60
CA ALA A 139 -3.55 -8.53 -17.22
C ALA A 139 -4.23 -7.93 -18.48
N ARG A 140 -3.44 -7.32 -19.36
CA ARG A 140 -3.93 -6.74 -20.62
C ARG A 140 -4.65 -7.75 -21.51
N GLN A 141 -4.14 -9.00 -21.59
CA GLN A 141 -4.82 -10.07 -22.33
C GLN A 141 -6.23 -10.38 -21.80
N ARG A 142 -6.51 -10.02 -20.55
CA ARG A 142 -7.81 -10.15 -19.87
C ARG A 142 -8.58 -8.85 -19.76
N ARG A 143 -8.13 -7.79 -20.44
CA ARG A 143 -8.70 -6.44 -20.35
C ARG A 143 -8.70 -5.88 -18.93
N ILE A 144 -7.71 -6.26 -18.14
CA ILE A 144 -7.43 -5.69 -16.82
C ILE A 144 -6.32 -4.65 -17.00
N HIS A 145 -6.60 -3.43 -16.56
CA HIS A 145 -5.67 -2.31 -16.56
C HIS A 145 -4.67 -2.40 -15.42
N THR A 146 -3.56 -1.69 -15.54
CA THR A 146 -2.47 -1.76 -14.58
C THR A 146 -2.04 -0.39 -14.10
N LEU A 147 -2.03 -0.21 -12.78
CA LEU A 147 -1.39 0.91 -12.10
C LEU A 147 -0.04 0.45 -11.55
N LEU A 148 1.05 1.08 -11.95
CA LEU A 148 2.34 0.87 -11.31
C LEU A 148 2.44 1.79 -10.09
N LYS A 149 2.58 1.22 -8.89
CA LYS A 149 2.57 1.93 -7.62
C LYS A 149 3.79 1.55 -6.76
N PRO A 150 4.99 2.08 -7.07
CA PRO A 150 6.19 1.81 -6.28
C PRO A 150 6.06 2.31 -4.85
N HIS A 151 6.44 1.46 -3.90
CA HIS A 151 6.44 1.73 -2.47
C HIS A 151 7.85 1.83 -1.92
N LEU A 152 8.00 2.43 -0.74
CA LEU A 152 9.21 2.34 0.05
C LEU A 152 8.99 1.43 1.26
N TRP A 153 9.99 0.61 1.55
CA TRP A 153 10.10 -0.11 2.79
C TRP A 153 11.20 0.51 3.63
N VAL A 154 10.86 0.96 4.84
CA VAL A 154 11.81 1.54 5.79
C VAL A 154 12.27 0.46 6.76
N LEU A 155 13.58 0.19 6.78
CA LEU A 155 14.17 -0.78 7.71
C LEU A 155 14.28 -0.15 9.10
N GLY A 156 14.08 -0.98 10.16
CA GLY A 156 14.12 -0.53 11.55
C GLY A 156 12.80 -0.75 12.27
N ASN A 157 12.73 -0.35 13.53
CA ASN A 157 11.66 -0.67 14.49
C ASN A 157 10.28 -0.20 14.01
N ASN A 158 9.55 -1.07 13.28
CA ASN A 158 8.17 -0.85 12.82
C ASN A 158 7.94 0.49 12.08
N SER A 159 8.97 1.03 11.43
CA SER A 159 8.86 2.27 10.68
C SER A 159 8.03 2.08 9.40
N TRP A 160 7.19 3.04 9.09
CA TRP A 160 6.43 3.10 7.85
C TRP A 160 6.90 4.29 6.99
N PRO A 161 6.54 4.38 5.70
CA PRO A 161 7.00 5.46 4.83
C PRO A 161 6.72 6.89 5.34
N GLY A 162 5.65 7.08 6.11
CA GLY A 162 5.32 8.36 6.72
C GLY A 162 6.29 8.85 7.79
N ASP A 163 7.10 7.95 8.37
CA ASP A 163 8.14 8.30 9.34
C ASP A 163 9.41 8.86 8.68
N ILE A 164 9.53 8.77 7.34
CA ILE A 164 10.70 9.27 6.60
C ILE A 164 10.84 10.77 6.83
N ASN A 165 11.87 11.13 7.59
CA ASN A 165 12.15 12.52 7.95
C ASN A 165 13.65 12.74 8.07
N MET A 166 14.18 13.64 7.24
CA MET A 166 15.63 13.91 7.17
C MET A 166 16.05 14.92 8.22
N ASN A 167 17.29 14.79 8.71
CA ASN A 167 17.82 15.62 9.80
C ASN A 167 18.25 17.03 9.33
N SER A 168 18.46 17.22 8.03
CA SER A 168 18.93 18.51 7.48
C SER A 168 18.40 18.76 6.07
N ALA A 169 18.47 20.00 5.60
CA ALA A 169 18.15 20.33 4.21
C ALA A 169 19.05 19.59 3.20
N ALA A 170 20.33 19.41 3.52
CA ALA A 170 21.25 18.66 2.68
C ALA A 170 20.86 17.17 2.59
N ASP A 171 20.39 16.57 3.67
CA ASP A 171 19.88 15.18 3.66
C ASP A 171 18.59 15.07 2.84
N TRP A 172 17.71 16.07 2.90
CA TRP A 172 16.52 16.15 2.04
C TRP A 172 16.89 16.26 0.56
N ASP A 173 17.88 17.08 0.20
CA ASP A 173 18.36 17.18 -1.18
C ASP A 173 18.91 15.84 -1.66
N ALA A 174 19.71 15.15 -0.83
CA ALA A 174 20.23 13.82 -1.12
C ALA A 174 19.11 12.78 -1.25
N TRP A 175 18.10 12.83 -0.35
CA TRP A 175 16.95 11.94 -0.41
C TRP A 175 16.16 12.15 -1.71
N PHE A 176 15.80 13.38 -2.08
CA PHE A 176 15.08 13.67 -3.31
C PHE A 176 15.87 13.28 -4.55
N ALA A 177 17.20 13.46 -4.55
CA ALA A 177 18.06 12.99 -5.64
C ALA A 177 17.97 11.46 -5.78
N SER A 178 18.11 10.73 -4.67
CA SER A 178 18.02 9.27 -4.63
C SER A 178 16.61 8.77 -4.99
N TYR A 179 15.56 9.37 -4.43
CA TYR A 179 14.17 9.04 -4.73
C TYR A 179 13.81 9.33 -6.19
N SER A 180 14.39 10.39 -6.78
CA SER A 180 14.17 10.69 -8.19
C SER A 180 14.73 9.59 -9.09
N ILE A 181 15.91 9.05 -8.81
CA ILE A 181 16.47 7.91 -9.56
C ILE A 181 15.51 6.72 -9.51
N PHE A 182 15.01 6.39 -8.32
CA PHE A 182 14.03 5.33 -8.10
C PHE A 182 12.74 5.54 -8.91
N MET A 183 12.15 6.72 -8.85
CA MET A 183 10.91 7.01 -9.56
C MET A 183 11.05 7.14 -11.07
N LEU A 184 12.17 7.68 -11.56
CA LEU A 184 12.43 7.80 -12.99
C LEU A 184 12.66 6.43 -13.64
N HIS A 185 13.24 5.46 -12.92
CA HIS A 185 13.32 4.07 -13.36
C HIS A 185 11.91 3.50 -13.60
N TYR A 186 11.00 3.66 -12.65
CA TYR A 186 9.62 3.17 -12.81
C TYR A 186 8.78 3.97 -13.80
N ALA A 187 9.07 5.25 -13.99
CA ALA A 187 8.46 6.03 -15.07
C ALA A 187 8.85 5.50 -16.46
N GLN A 188 10.13 5.18 -16.64
CA GLN A 188 10.62 4.56 -17.89
C GLN A 188 10.02 3.15 -18.08
N LEU A 189 9.93 2.35 -17.02
CA LEU A 189 9.32 1.02 -17.07
C LEU A 189 7.82 1.12 -17.41
N ALA A 190 7.11 2.07 -16.81
CA ALA A 190 5.68 2.29 -17.04
C ALA A 190 5.41 2.66 -18.52
N GLU A 191 6.24 3.50 -19.12
CA GLU A 191 6.12 3.85 -20.53
C GLU A 191 6.40 2.66 -21.44
N THR A 192 7.54 1.99 -21.25
CA THR A 192 7.98 0.91 -22.13
C THR A 192 7.12 -0.35 -22.03
N ALA A 193 6.54 -0.62 -20.86
CA ALA A 193 5.65 -1.74 -20.63
C ALA A 193 4.15 -1.36 -20.78
N HIS A 194 3.84 -0.10 -21.12
CA HIS A 194 2.50 0.41 -21.33
C HIS A 194 1.59 0.23 -20.11
N PHE A 195 2.04 0.64 -18.94
CA PHE A 195 1.15 0.72 -17.77
C PHE A 195 0.09 1.82 -17.99
N ASP A 196 -1.12 1.56 -17.52
CA ASP A 196 -2.27 2.47 -17.70
C ASP A 196 -2.26 3.63 -16.68
N GLY A 197 -1.39 3.59 -15.67
CA GLY A 197 -1.20 4.66 -14.68
C GLY A 197 0.09 4.47 -13.87
N LEU A 198 0.61 5.57 -13.34
CA LEU A 198 1.77 5.58 -12.44
C LEU A 198 1.46 6.38 -11.18
N CYS A 199 1.66 5.77 -10.01
CA CYS A 199 1.63 6.42 -8.71
C CYS A 199 3.06 6.81 -8.32
N ILE A 200 3.30 8.10 -8.09
CA ILE A 200 4.65 8.64 -7.90
C ILE A 200 5.12 8.69 -6.44
N GLY A 201 4.35 8.14 -5.53
CA GLY A 201 4.70 8.01 -4.11
C GLY A 201 3.51 7.58 -3.28
N THR A 202 3.79 7.04 -2.09
CA THR A 202 2.78 6.49 -1.19
C THR A 202 3.13 6.87 0.25
N GLU A 203 2.24 7.64 0.89
CA GLU A 203 2.28 7.98 2.32
C GLU A 203 3.63 8.55 2.82
N LEU A 204 4.27 9.42 2.04
CA LEU A 204 5.55 10.06 2.38
C LEU A 204 5.31 11.37 3.14
N LEU A 205 4.66 11.27 4.30
CA LEU A 205 4.04 12.37 5.04
C LEU A 205 4.92 13.61 5.19
N HIS A 206 6.16 13.46 5.66
CA HIS A 206 7.07 14.60 5.83
C HIS A 206 7.69 15.05 4.50
N ALA A 207 7.93 14.13 3.56
CA ALA A 207 8.44 14.51 2.24
C ALA A 207 7.42 15.29 1.41
N THR A 208 6.12 15.22 1.73
CA THR A 208 5.05 15.99 1.05
C THR A 208 4.68 17.29 1.73
N GLU A 209 5.36 17.65 2.81
CA GLU A 209 5.17 18.97 3.43
C GLU A 209 5.40 20.11 2.43
N PRO A 210 4.69 21.26 2.59
CA PRO A 210 4.75 22.36 1.64
C PRO A 210 6.15 22.88 1.32
N VAL A 211 7.10 22.73 2.24
CA VAL A 211 8.50 23.14 2.04
C VAL A 211 9.18 22.35 0.91
N HIS A 212 8.71 21.14 0.61
CA HIS A 212 9.25 20.26 -0.42
C HIS A 212 8.52 20.32 -1.77
N GLU A 213 7.53 21.22 -1.92
CA GLU A 213 6.74 21.37 -3.16
C GLU A 213 7.62 21.52 -4.41
N LYS A 214 8.69 22.32 -4.33
CA LYS A 214 9.60 22.58 -5.46
C LYS A 214 10.29 21.29 -5.92
N ALA A 215 10.72 20.44 -5.00
CA ALA A 215 11.37 19.16 -5.30
C ALA A 215 10.39 18.21 -6.01
N TRP A 216 9.16 18.07 -5.49
CA TRP A 216 8.11 17.29 -6.13
C TRP A 216 7.78 17.79 -7.54
N ARG A 217 7.58 19.09 -7.73
CA ARG A 217 7.31 19.64 -9.08
C ARG A 217 8.46 19.40 -10.05
N GLY A 218 9.69 19.45 -9.56
CA GLY A 218 10.89 19.07 -10.34
C GLY A 218 10.87 17.60 -10.76
N LEU A 219 10.56 16.70 -9.86
CA LEU A 219 10.43 15.27 -10.12
C LEU A 219 9.28 14.98 -11.10
N ILE A 220 8.08 15.55 -10.86
CA ILE A 220 6.92 15.37 -11.74
C ILE A 220 7.24 15.82 -13.17
N LYS A 221 7.93 16.96 -13.34
CA LYS A 221 8.36 17.43 -14.66
C LYS A 221 9.31 16.44 -15.34
N GLN A 222 10.20 15.77 -14.61
CA GLN A 222 11.08 14.75 -15.16
C GLN A 222 10.30 13.49 -15.54
N ILE A 223 9.40 13.03 -14.67
CA ILE A 223 8.52 11.87 -14.93
C ILE A 223 7.70 12.10 -16.20
N ARG A 224 7.10 13.28 -16.38
CA ARG A 224 6.29 13.63 -17.57
C ARG A 224 7.09 13.64 -18.90
N ARG A 225 8.40 13.66 -18.85
CA ARG A 225 9.25 13.51 -20.06
C ARG A 225 9.46 12.05 -20.44
N LEU A 226 9.26 11.13 -19.51
CA LEU A 226 9.49 9.70 -19.68
C LEU A 226 8.17 8.91 -19.81
N TYR A 227 7.13 9.33 -19.09
CA TYR A 227 5.83 8.65 -19.02
C TYR A 227 4.71 9.63 -19.39
N HIS A 228 3.90 9.23 -20.39
CA HIS A 228 2.84 10.05 -20.96
C HIS A 228 1.43 9.70 -20.46
N GLY A 229 1.32 8.63 -19.70
CA GLY A 229 0.06 8.22 -19.08
C GLY A 229 -0.29 9.03 -17.82
N PRO A 230 -1.45 8.69 -17.20
CA PRO A 230 -1.94 9.36 -16.00
C PRO A 230 -1.04 9.17 -14.80
N LEU A 231 -0.86 10.26 -14.01
CA LEU A 231 -0.10 10.28 -12.78
C LEU A 231 -1.00 10.54 -11.57
N THR A 232 -0.68 9.87 -10.46
CA THR A 232 -1.22 10.16 -9.13
C THR A 232 -0.15 10.06 -8.06
N TYR A 233 -0.49 10.46 -6.87
CA TYR A 233 0.21 10.20 -5.61
C TYR A 233 -0.80 9.59 -4.63
N ALA A 234 -0.38 8.64 -3.80
CA ALA A 234 -1.24 7.95 -2.84
C ALA A 234 -1.03 8.54 -1.43
N ALA A 235 -1.82 9.54 -1.09
CA ALA A 235 -1.71 10.25 0.18
C ALA A 235 -2.41 9.52 1.33
N ASN A 236 -1.84 9.59 2.53
CA ASN A 236 -2.45 9.09 3.74
C ASN A 236 -3.76 9.84 4.05
N TRP A 237 -4.77 9.11 4.57
CA TRP A 237 -6.08 9.63 4.95
C TRP A 237 -6.03 10.67 6.08
N SER A 238 -5.01 10.60 6.93
CA SER A 238 -4.86 11.45 8.12
C SER A 238 -4.17 12.77 7.79
N GLY A 239 -4.77 13.58 6.90
CA GLY A 239 -4.35 14.96 6.66
C GLY A 239 -3.32 15.17 5.54
N GLU A 240 -2.54 14.17 5.13
CA GLU A 240 -1.53 14.34 4.09
C GLU A 240 -2.13 14.84 2.77
N TYR A 241 -3.26 14.28 2.33
CA TYR A 241 -3.91 14.71 1.09
C TYR A 241 -4.27 16.20 1.08
N GLN A 242 -4.47 16.82 2.25
CA GLN A 242 -4.81 18.22 2.38
C GLN A 242 -3.59 19.14 2.33
N GLN A 243 -2.41 18.67 2.76
CA GLN A 243 -1.17 19.47 2.78
C GLN A 243 -0.45 19.50 1.45
N ILE A 244 -0.61 18.48 0.60
CA ILE A 244 0.03 18.38 -0.72
C ILE A 244 -0.39 19.54 -1.61
N ARG A 245 0.60 20.28 -2.17
CA ARG A 245 0.40 21.46 -3.00
C ARG A 245 0.62 21.24 -4.49
N PHE A 246 1.01 20.05 -4.92
CA PHE A 246 1.29 19.72 -6.32
C PHE A 246 0.20 18.87 -6.99
N TRP A 247 -1.01 18.79 -6.42
CA TRP A 247 -2.13 18.05 -7.03
C TRP A 247 -2.50 18.55 -8.43
N ASP A 248 -2.32 19.86 -8.70
CA ASP A 248 -2.56 20.45 -10.01
C ASP A 248 -1.68 19.85 -11.11
N ALA A 249 -0.47 19.37 -10.76
CA ALA A 249 0.46 18.72 -11.69
C ALA A 249 0.17 17.23 -11.94
N LEU A 250 -0.78 16.64 -11.20
CA LEU A 250 -1.23 15.25 -11.31
C LEU A 250 -2.60 15.17 -11.96
N ASP A 251 -2.98 13.98 -12.45
CA ASP A 251 -4.25 13.79 -13.17
C ASP A 251 -5.41 13.52 -12.22
N TYR A 252 -5.16 12.83 -11.11
CA TYR A 252 -6.15 12.59 -10.05
C TYR A 252 -5.50 12.55 -8.69
N VAL A 253 -6.33 12.70 -7.67
CA VAL A 253 -5.94 12.62 -6.26
C VAL A 253 -6.06 11.17 -5.80
N GLY A 254 -4.97 10.60 -5.33
CA GLY A 254 -4.99 9.29 -4.66
C GLY A 254 -5.07 9.45 -3.15
N VAL A 255 -5.92 8.66 -2.51
CA VAL A 255 -6.06 8.62 -1.05
C VAL A 255 -6.00 7.17 -0.58
N GLN A 256 -5.13 6.89 0.39
CA GLN A 256 -5.11 5.65 1.16
C GLN A 256 -6.25 5.72 2.18
N ALA A 257 -7.41 5.10 1.87
CA ALA A 257 -8.68 5.41 2.52
C ALA A 257 -8.96 4.52 3.76
N TYR A 258 -8.00 4.45 4.67
CA TYR A 258 -8.14 3.69 5.93
C TYR A 258 -8.81 4.51 7.03
N PHE A 259 -9.96 5.10 6.74
CA PHE A 259 -10.71 5.91 7.70
C PHE A 259 -11.30 5.07 8.84
N PRO A 260 -11.10 5.45 10.13
CA PRO A 260 -11.76 4.80 11.25
C PRO A 260 -13.26 5.08 11.22
N LEU A 261 -14.07 4.03 11.33
CA LEU A 261 -15.54 4.14 11.22
C LEU A 261 -16.26 3.97 12.54
N SER A 262 -15.69 3.21 13.48
CA SER A 262 -16.30 2.91 14.78
C SER A 262 -15.24 2.40 15.75
N SER A 263 -15.32 2.80 17.00
CA SER A 263 -14.49 2.23 18.08
C SER A 263 -15.04 0.93 18.66
N ALA A 264 -16.26 0.54 18.30
CA ALA A 264 -16.87 -0.69 18.76
C ALA A 264 -16.30 -1.92 18.04
N ALA A 265 -16.21 -3.04 18.76
CA ALA A 265 -15.93 -4.33 18.16
C ALA A 265 -17.15 -4.82 17.35
N SER A 266 -16.91 -5.42 16.20
CA SER A 266 -17.93 -6.02 15.31
C SER A 266 -19.17 -5.13 15.09
N PRO A 267 -19.01 -3.86 14.71
CA PRO A 267 -20.11 -2.89 14.65
C PRO A 267 -21.16 -3.29 13.59
N PRO A 268 -22.44 -2.99 13.82
CA PRO A 268 -23.49 -3.20 12.84
C PRO A 268 -23.33 -2.25 11.63
N LEU A 269 -23.94 -2.62 10.50
CA LEU A 269 -23.84 -1.89 9.23
C LEU A 269 -24.21 -0.41 9.36
N ASP A 270 -25.30 -0.08 10.05
CA ASP A 270 -25.75 1.31 10.22
C ASP A 270 -24.73 2.18 10.97
N THR A 271 -24.01 1.59 11.94
CA THR A 271 -22.94 2.30 12.63
C THR A 271 -21.77 2.59 11.68
N LEU A 272 -21.39 1.64 10.84
CA LEU A 272 -20.36 1.82 9.82
C LEU A 272 -20.76 2.88 8.79
N LEU A 273 -22.02 2.87 8.34
CA LEU A 273 -22.54 3.90 7.42
C LEU A 273 -22.50 5.30 8.04
N ARG A 274 -22.89 5.43 9.31
CA ARG A 274 -22.74 6.70 10.04
C ARG A 274 -21.28 7.11 10.20
N GLY A 275 -20.37 6.15 10.43
CA GLY A 275 -18.94 6.40 10.55
C GLY A 275 -18.32 6.99 9.29
N TRP A 276 -18.79 6.60 8.11
CA TRP A 276 -18.35 7.16 6.83
C TRP A 276 -18.72 8.65 6.65
N GLN A 277 -19.84 9.09 7.19
CA GLN A 277 -20.42 10.43 6.89
C GLN A 277 -19.47 11.62 7.16
N PRO A 278 -18.77 11.72 8.31
CA PRO A 278 -17.86 12.84 8.55
C PRO A 278 -16.69 12.86 7.57
N HIS A 279 -16.14 11.70 7.23
CA HIS A 279 -15.02 11.59 6.30
C HIS A 279 -15.42 12.00 4.88
N LEU A 280 -16.58 11.53 4.40
CA LEU A 280 -17.09 11.88 3.08
C LEU A 280 -17.46 13.35 2.95
N ARG A 281 -18.03 13.95 4.01
CA ARG A 281 -18.28 15.41 4.02
C ARG A 281 -16.98 16.20 3.91
N ALA A 282 -15.95 15.82 4.67
CA ALA A 282 -14.63 16.47 4.63
C ALA A 282 -13.97 16.33 3.25
N LEU A 283 -13.95 15.10 2.69
CA LEU A 283 -13.41 14.84 1.36
C LEU A 283 -14.16 15.62 0.27
N ALA A 284 -15.50 15.62 0.30
CA ALA A 284 -16.31 16.34 -0.68
C ALA A 284 -16.10 17.87 -0.63
N ALA A 285 -16.00 18.43 0.58
CA ALA A 285 -15.72 19.85 0.76
C ALA A 285 -14.32 20.23 0.26
N TRP A 286 -13.33 19.37 0.49
CA TRP A 286 -11.96 19.58 0.00
C TRP A 286 -11.85 19.36 -1.50
N GLN A 287 -12.49 18.30 -2.06
CA GLN A 287 -12.50 18.00 -3.48
C GLN A 287 -13.06 19.15 -4.33
N LYS A 288 -14.11 19.84 -3.84
CA LYS A 288 -14.64 21.04 -4.50
C LYS A 288 -13.60 22.15 -4.67
N LYS A 289 -12.65 22.27 -3.74
CA LYS A 289 -11.57 23.28 -3.80
C LYS A 289 -10.48 22.87 -4.78
N ILE A 290 -10.08 21.58 -4.76
CA ILE A 290 -9.01 21.07 -5.62
C ILE A 290 -9.49 20.79 -7.05
N ASN A 291 -10.80 20.59 -7.23
CA ASN A 291 -11.49 20.33 -8.50
C ASN A 291 -10.83 19.21 -9.33
N LYS A 292 -10.47 18.10 -8.67
CA LYS A 292 -9.90 16.91 -9.31
C LYS A 292 -10.65 15.65 -8.86
N PRO A 293 -10.75 14.63 -9.71
CA PRO A 293 -11.32 13.35 -9.30
C PRO A 293 -10.44 12.69 -8.24
N ILE A 294 -11.08 11.96 -7.31
CA ILE A 294 -10.41 11.21 -6.25
C ILE A 294 -10.48 9.71 -6.60
N VAL A 295 -9.41 9.00 -6.32
CA VAL A 295 -9.32 7.53 -6.34
C VAL A 295 -8.85 7.08 -4.97
N PHE A 296 -9.52 6.10 -4.38
CA PHE A 296 -8.99 5.43 -3.20
C PHE A 296 -7.93 4.43 -3.66
N THR A 297 -6.66 4.84 -3.58
CA THR A 297 -5.52 4.07 -4.05
C THR A 297 -5.19 2.86 -3.18
N GLU A 298 -5.72 2.84 -1.97
CA GLU A 298 -5.91 1.68 -1.13
C GLU A 298 -7.13 1.87 -0.23
N ILE A 299 -7.85 0.78 0.00
CA ILE A 299 -8.89 0.67 1.00
C ILE A 299 -9.10 -0.80 1.32
N GLY A 300 -9.24 -1.14 2.60
CA GLY A 300 -9.45 -2.52 3.00
C GLY A 300 -9.71 -2.64 4.50
N TYR A 301 -10.19 -3.80 4.89
CA TYR A 301 -10.50 -4.14 6.28
C TYR A 301 -10.00 -5.55 6.57
N LYS A 302 -9.31 -5.71 7.68
CA LYS A 302 -8.84 -7.00 8.17
C LYS A 302 -10.03 -7.83 8.70
N THR A 303 -9.87 -9.14 8.85
CA THR A 303 -10.89 -10.04 9.38
C THR A 303 -10.82 -10.13 10.91
N THR A 304 -10.97 -8.99 11.58
CA THR A 304 -10.94 -8.89 13.04
C THR A 304 -12.12 -8.08 13.57
N PRO A 305 -12.55 -8.27 14.83
CA PRO A 305 -13.64 -7.49 15.40
C PRO A 305 -13.39 -5.97 15.41
N ASP A 306 -12.13 -5.55 15.49
CA ASP A 306 -11.70 -4.14 15.51
C ASP A 306 -11.38 -3.55 14.11
N ALA A 307 -11.69 -4.27 13.04
CA ALA A 307 -11.38 -3.85 11.66
C ALA A 307 -11.84 -2.43 11.31
N ALA A 308 -12.96 -1.98 11.89
CA ALA A 308 -13.49 -0.64 11.66
C ALA A 308 -12.88 0.44 12.55
N ALA A 309 -12.21 0.07 13.66
CA ALA A 309 -11.62 1.01 14.61
C ALA A 309 -10.25 1.48 14.16
N ARG A 310 -9.44 0.57 13.68
CA ARG A 310 -8.06 0.81 13.26
C ARG A 310 -7.77 0.08 11.95
N PRO A 311 -8.41 0.49 10.85
CA PRO A 311 -8.32 -0.21 9.57
C PRO A 311 -6.92 -0.18 8.94
N TRP A 312 -6.03 0.73 9.35
CA TRP A 312 -4.64 0.82 8.88
C TRP A 312 -3.68 -0.16 9.57
N GLU A 313 -4.05 -0.69 10.75
CA GLU A 313 -3.16 -1.57 11.50
C GLU A 313 -3.08 -2.97 10.90
N TRP A 314 -1.84 -3.44 10.75
CA TRP A 314 -1.60 -4.85 10.47
C TRP A 314 -1.96 -5.68 11.70
N PRO A 315 -2.66 -6.78 11.53
CA PRO A 315 -2.90 -7.69 12.63
C PRO A 315 -1.61 -8.44 12.96
N GLU A 316 -0.83 -7.93 13.90
CA GLU A 316 0.47 -8.48 14.30
C GLU A 316 0.36 -9.91 14.87
N TYR A 317 -0.82 -10.27 15.39
CA TYR A 317 -1.07 -11.51 16.10
C TYR A 317 -2.04 -12.45 15.36
N LEU A 318 -1.99 -12.48 14.03
CA LEU A 318 -2.87 -13.34 13.23
C LEU A 318 -2.78 -14.83 13.57
N ALA A 319 -1.62 -15.26 14.10
CA ALA A 319 -1.42 -16.65 14.54
C ALA A 319 -2.17 -17.01 15.83
N THR A 320 -2.69 -16.02 16.56
CA THR A 320 -3.39 -16.21 17.85
C THR A 320 -4.89 -15.95 17.78
N LEU A 321 -5.43 -15.54 16.61
CA LEU A 321 -6.86 -15.41 16.42
C LEU A 321 -7.45 -16.80 16.15
N ASP A 322 -8.11 -17.38 17.16
CA ASP A 322 -8.78 -18.67 17.06
C ASP A 322 -9.91 -18.66 16.02
N THR A 323 -10.52 -17.50 15.79
CA THR A 323 -11.58 -17.30 14.79
C THR A 323 -11.50 -15.92 14.14
N PRO A 324 -11.27 -15.83 12.82
CA PRO A 324 -11.40 -14.58 12.06
C PRO A 324 -12.85 -14.07 12.06
N ASP A 325 -13.06 -12.76 12.23
CA ASP A 325 -14.39 -12.14 12.10
C ASP A 325 -14.63 -11.71 10.63
N GLU A 326 -14.87 -12.68 9.77
CA GLU A 326 -15.18 -12.45 8.36
C GLU A 326 -16.49 -11.68 8.15
N ALA A 327 -17.45 -11.83 9.07
CA ALA A 327 -18.71 -11.11 9.01
C ALA A 327 -18.52 -9.61 9.24
N THR A 328 -17.62 -9.20 10.12
CA THR A 328 -17.25 -7.78 10.28
C THR A 328 -16.53 -7.25 9.05
N GLN A 329 -15.61 -7.99 8.47
CA GLN A 329 -14.97 -7.59 7.21
C GLN A 329 -16.03 -7.38 6.11
N ALA A 330 -16.94 -8.32 5.92
CA ALA A 330 -17.98 -8.21 4.88
C ALA A 330 -18.92 -7.00 5.12
N ARG A 331 -19.28 -6.72 6.39
CA ARG A 331 -20.07 -5.52 6.73
C ARG A 331 -19.33 -4.22 6.44
N CYS A 332 -18.02 -4.18 6.70
CA CYS A 332 -17.19 -3.02 6.37
C CYS A 332 -17.14 -2.79 4.86
N TYR A 333 -16.97 -3.84 4.06
CA TYR A 333 -17.04 -3.77 2.60
C TYR A 333 -18.40 -3.28 2.10
N GLU A 334 -19.49 -3.81 2.64
CA GLU A 334 -20.85 -3.37 2.29
C GLU A 334 -21.06 -1.89 2.62
N ALA A 335 -20.64 -1.45 3.81
CA ALA A 335 -20.73 -0.04 4.21
C ALA A 335 -19.90 0.88 3.31
N MET A 336 -18.68 0.47 2.98
CA MET A 336 -17.79 1.19 2.08
C MET A 336 -18.44 1.41 0.71
N PHE A 337 -18.93 0.36 0.10
CA PHE A 337 -19.57 0.47 -1.22
C PHE A 337 -20.85 1.31 -1.18
N ARG A 338 -21.74 1.08 -0.21
CA ARG A 338 -22.96 1.89 -0.07
C ARG A 338 -22.68 3.37 0.14
N ALA A 339 -21.66 3.68 0.93
CA ALA A 339 -21.32 5.06 1.25
C ALA A 339 -20.57 5.77 0.12
N CYS A 340 -19.72 5.06 -0.61
CA CYS A 340 -18.73 5.68 -1.51
C CYS A 340 -19.02 5.47 -3.00
N TRP A 341 -19.54 4.30 -3.39
CA TRP A 341 -19.56 3.90 -4.81
C TRP A 341 -20.40 4.81 -5.71
N GLY A 342 -21.46 5.42 -5.19
CA GLY A 342 -22.31 6.36 -5.94
C GLY A 342 -21.78 7.80 -6.03
N LEU A 343 -20.66 8.14 -5.39
CA LEU A 343 -20.18 9.54 -5.33
C LEU A 343 -19.61 9.99 -6.67
N PRO A 344 -20.05 11.12 -7.23
CA PRO A 344 -19.68 11.54 -8.60
C PRO A 344 -18.20 11.93 -8.71
N TRP A 345 -17.57 12.37 -7.63
CA TRP A 345 -16.16 12.77 -7.57
C TRP A 345 -15.20 11.60 -7.27
N LEU A 346 -15.71 10.45 -6.82
CA LEU A 346 -14.91 9.24 -6.61
C LEU A 346 -14.89 8.41 -7.90
N LYS A 347 -13.73 8.27 -8.51
CA LYS A 347 -13.55 7.55 -9.78
C LYS A 347 -13.32 6.05 -9.62
N GLY A 348 -13.09 5.57 -8.41
CA GLY A 348 -12.92 4.16 -8.11
C GLY A 348 -12.02 3.93 -6.92
N MET A 349 -11.69 2.66 -6.71
CA MET A 349 -10.89 2.25 -5.55
C MET A 349 -10.09 1.00 -5.85
N PHE A 350 -9.00 0.83 -5.10
CA PHE A 350 -8.15 -0.36 -5.11
C PHE A 350 -8.26 -1.05 -3.75
N ILE A 351 -8.82 -2.24 -3.75
CA ILE A 351 -8.97 -3.04 -2.53
C ILE A 351 -7.62 -3.56 -2.08
N TRP A 352 -7.27 -3.30 -0.84
CA TRP A 352 -6.10 -3.86 -0.18
C TRP A 352 -6.47 -5.16 0.52
N LYS A 353 -6.03 -6.33 0.04
CA LYS A 353 -5.17 -6.63 -1.11
C LYS A 353 -5.57 -7.98 -1.72
N TRP A 354 -4.96 -8.33 -2.85
CA TRP A 354 -5.23 -9.57 -3.58
C TRP A 354 -3.96 -10.38 -3.79
N TYR A 355 -3.99 -11.65 -3.42
CA TYR A 355 -2.87 -12.58 -3.61
C TYR A 355 -3.10 -13.46 -4.84
N PRO A 356 -2.13 -13.52 -5.79
CA PRO A 356 -2.20 -14.46 -6.89
C PRO A 356 -2.18 -15.91 -6.36
N GLY A 357 -3.02 -16.77 -6.92
CA GLY A 357 -3.05 -18.19 -6.60
C GLY A 357 -3.36 -18.54 -5.14
N LEU A 358 -4.00 -17.64 -4.37
CA LEU A 358 -4.42 -17.94 -3.00
C LEU A 358 -5.44 -19.09 -3.02
N LYS A 359 -5.15 -20.14 -2.26
CA LYS A 359 -6.06 -21.29 -2.07
C LYS A 359 -6.94 -21.06 -0.84
N ALA A 360 -8.17 -21.60 -0.89
CA ALA A 360 -9.13 -21.50 0.22
C ALA A 360 -8.59 -22.16 1.51
N ASP A 361 -7.78 -23.20 1.40
CA ASP A 361 -7.12 -23.91 2.50
C ASP A 361 -5.71 -23.38 2.80
N GLY A 362 -5.42 -22.15 2.40
CA GLY A 362 -4.13 -21.50 2.60
C GLY A 362 -3.78 -21.24 4.07
N PRO A 363 -2.58 -20.65 4.34
CA PRO A 363 -2.10 -20.43 5.69
C PRO A 363 -3.10 -19.63 6.54
N ALA A 364 -3.35 -20.05 7.79
CA ALA A 364 -4.31 -19.45 8.72
C ALA A 364 -4.17 -17.91 8.86
N ARG A 365 -2.95 -17.37 8.82
CA ARG A 365 -2.70 -15.92 8.83
C ARG A 365 -3.39 -15.16 7.70
N ARG A 366 -3.69 -15.82 6.55
CA ARG A 366 -4.39 -15.20 5.43
C ARG A 366 -5.88 -15.05 5.72
N HIS A 367 -6.44 -15.87 6.58
CA HIS A 367 -7.84 -15.78 6.99
C HIS A 367 -8.11 -14.53 7.84
N ALA A 368 -7.13 -14.07 8.62
CA ALA A 368 -7.27 -12.86 9.41
C ALA A 368 -6.72 -11.59 8.71
N ASP A 369 -6.12 -11.74 7.53
CA ASP A 369 -5.55 -10.67 6.69
C ASP A 369 -6.65 -9.81 6.02
N PHE A 370 -6.22 -8.75 5.37
CA PHE A 370 -7.05 -7.82 4.60
C PHE A 370 -7.70 -8.42 3.36
N THR A 371 -7.11 -9.48 2.78
CA THR A 371 -7.67 -10.05 1.54
C THR A 371 -9.13 -10.47 1.70
N PRO A 372 -10.02 -10.11 0.75
CA PRO A 372 -11.39 -10.60 0.74
C PRO A 372 -11.51 -12.03 0.19
N GLN A 373 -10.45 -12.58 -0.45
CA GLN A 373 -10.48 -13.84 -1.17
C GLN A 373 -10.92 -15.01 -0.28
N HIS A 374 -11.85 -15.82 -0.80
CA HIS A 374 -12.45 -16.98 -0.15
C HIS A 374 -13.23 -16.66 1.12
N LYS A 375 -13.69 -15.41 1.28
CA LYS A 375 -14.46 -14.91 2.42
C LYS A 375 -15.75 -14.24 1.94
N PRO A 376 -16.75 -14.03 2.81
CA PRO A 376 -18.01 -13.34 2.44
C PRO A 376 -17.77 -11.95 1.80
N ALA A 377 -16.68 -11.26 2.15
CA ALA A 377 -16.29 -9.98 1.56
C ALA A 377 -16.00 -10.06 0.05
N GLU A 378 -15.54 -11.22 -0.46
CA GLU A 378 -15.33 -11.42 -1.90
C GLU A 378 -16.65 -11.38 -2.68
N ALA A 379 -17.71 -12.00 -2.14
CA ALA A 379 -19.03 -11.93 -2.74
C ALA A 379 -19.63 -10.50 -2.73
N VAL A 380 -19.34 -9.72 -1.67
CA VAL A 380 -19.71 -8.30 -1.63
C VAL A 380 -18.98 -7.54 -2.73
N LEU A 381 -17.67 -7.73 -2.86
CA LEU A 381 -16.84 -7.11 -3.90
C LEU A 381 -17.38 -7.43 -5.31
N ALA A 382 -17.58 -8.71 -5.60
CA ALA A 382 -18.05 -9.18 -6.90
C ALA A 382 -19.40 -8.56 -7.27
N ARG A 383 -20.34 -8.50 -6.33
CA ARG A 383 -21.66 -7.88 -6.53
C ARG A 383 -21.53 -6.40 -6.89
N TRP A 384 -20.73 -5.63 -6.14
CA TRP A 384 -20.60 -4.19 -6.37
C TRP A 384 -19.80 -3.84 -7.63
N TYR A 385 -18.80 -4.64 -7.97
CA TYR A 385 -18.00 -4.44 -9.18
C TYR A 385 -18.72 -4.95 -10.45
N GLY A 386 -19.75 -5.80 -10.30
CA GLY A 386 -20.57 -6.30 -11.40
C GLY A 386 -21.68 -5.34 -11.87
N HIS A 387 -21.91 -4.27 -11.10
CA HIS A 387 -22.88 -3.21 -11.41
C HIS A 387 -22.12 -1.93 -11.79
#